data_dee1ac6a7f7fa8fb73916937bd58ae5c
#
_entry.id   dee1ac6a7f7fa8fb73916937bd58ae5c
#
_cell.length_a   1.000
_cell.length_b   1.000
_cell.length_c   1.000
_cell.angle_alpha   90.00
_cell.angle_beta   90.00
_cell.angle_gamma   90.00
#
_symmetry.space_group_name_H-M   'P 1'
#
loop_
_entity.id
_entity.type
_entity.pdbx_description
1 polymer ?
#
loop_
_entity_poly.entity_id
_entity_poly.type
_entity_poly.pdbx_seq_one_letter_code
_entity_poly.pdbx_strand_id
1 'polypeptide(L)'
;YLEVHPVENRRRSWVTKSLIDDILVKVCKIQATALKEEDNGALMTLRESMLESIYGQDKAIDEVTEAVMMAKAGLTEDDKPLASLLFVGPTGVGKTEVARMLSKVLGVELVRFDMSEYTEKHAVAKLIGSPAGYVGYEDGGLLTDAIRKTPNCVLLLDEIEKAHSDIYNILLQVMDYARLTDNRGQKADFRNVILIMTSNAGAQFAA
;
A
#
# COMPACT_ATOMS: atom_id res chain seq x y z
N TYR A 1 6.22 22.94 -27.57
CA TYR A 1 7.30 22.73 -28.57
C TYR A 1 6.82 23.13 -29.96
N LEU A 2 5.63 22.74 -30.37
CA LEU A 2 5.07 23.04 -31.70
C LEU A 2 4.76 24.53 -31.91
N GLU A 3 4.46 25.25 -30.84
CA GLU A 3 4.17 26.70 -30.90
C GLU A 3 5.43 27.58 -31.00
N VAL A 4 6.55 27.05 -30.51
CA VAL A 4 7.82 27.82 -30.40
C VAL A 4 8.73 27.61 -31.58
N HIS A 5 8.57 26.53 -32.35
CA HIS A 5 9.44 26.20 -33.47
C HIS A 5 8.71 26.19 -34.81
N PRO A 6 9.19 26.96 -35.82
CA PRO A 6 8.66 26.89 -37.18
C PRO A 6 8.73 25.48 -37.77
N VAL A 7 7.80 25.13 -38.63
CA VAL A 7 7.71 23.79 -39.24
C VAL A 7 9.01 23.35 -39.91
N GLU A 8 9.73 24.30 -40.50
CA GLU A 8 10.98 24.08 -41.21
C GLU A 8 12.16 23.64 -40.32
N ASN A 9 12.10 23.98 -39.03
CA ASN A 9 13.15 23.65 -38.06
C ASN A 9 12.75 22.56 -37.04
N ARG A 10 11.61 21.93 -37.24
CA ARG A 10 11.16 20.85 -36.36
C ARG A 10 12.00 19.60 -36.58
N ARG A 11 12.83 19.27 -35.59
CA ARG A 11 13.49 17.96 -35.54
C ARG A 11 12.46 16.88 -35.20
N ARG A 12 12.49 15.78 -35.95
CA ARG A 12 11.73 14.60 -35.56
C ARG A 12 12.32 14.09 -34.24
N SER A 13 11.60 14.24 -33.14
CA SER A 13 11.94 13.61 -31.88
C SER A 13 11.23 12.26 -31.78
N TRP A 14 12.00 11.22 -31.54
CA TRP A 14 11.45 9.90 -31.31
C TRP A 14 10.98 9.80 -29.86
N VAL A 15 9.77 9.32 -29.67
CA VAL A 15 9.28 8.94 -28.34
C VAL A 15 9.94 7.63 -27.99
N THR A 16 10.90 7.67 -27.08
CA THR A 16 11.59 6.47 -26.57
C THR A 16 10.87 5.95 -25.33
N LYS A 17 11.03 4.64 -25.02
CA LYS A 17 10.52 4.03 -23.80
C LYS A 17 11.00 4.82 -22.57
N SER A 18 12.27 5.20 -22.52
CA SER A 18 12.86 6.00 -21.44
C SER A 18 12.15 7.34 -21.24
N LEU A 19 11.76 8.04 -22.32
CA LEU A 19 11.03 9.31 -22.21
C LEU A 19 9.61 9.09 -21.66
N ILE A 20 8.96 7.99 -22.04
CA ILE A 20 7.65 7.61 -21.51
C ILE A 20 7.78 7.29 -20.02
N ASP A 21 8.77 6.50 -19.64
CA ASP A 21 9.04 6.13 -18.25
C ASP A 21 9.30 7.38 -17.37
N ASP A 22 10.11 8.33 -17.85
CA ASP A 22 10.36 9.60 -17.15
C ASP A 22 9.10 10.45 -16.97
N ILE A 23 8.21 10.46 -17.96
CA ILE A 23 6.93 11.17 -17.88
C ILE A 23 6.01 10.46 -16.88
N LEU A 24 5.92 9.14 -16.91
CA LEU A 24 5.10 8.36 -15.98
C LEU A 24 5.57 8.55 -14.54
N VAL A 25 6.88 8.55 -14.28
CA VAL A 25 7.44 8.85 -12.96
C VAL A 25 7.02 10.25 -12.48
N LYS A 26 7.09 11.26 -13.34
CA LYS A 26 6.74 12.65 -12.98
C LYS A 26 5.24 12.87 -12.79
N VAL A 27 4.43 12.30 -13.66
CA VAL A 27 2.97 12.55 -13.68
C VAL A 27 2.24 11.66 -12.69
N CYS A 28 2.59 10.38 -12.65
CA CYS A 28 1.91 9.38 -11.82
C CYS A 28 2.57 9.19 -10.45
N LYS A 29 3.71 9.86 -10.19
CA LYS A 29 4.53 9.70 -8.96
C LYS A 29 4.90 8.22 -8.69
N ILE A 30 4.97 7.42 -9.73
CA ILE A 30 5.43 6.02 -9.68
C ILE A 30 6.95 6.06 -9.53
N GLN A 31 7.51 5.27 -8.63
CA GLN A 31 8.96 5.18 -8.53
C GLN A 31 9.54 4.60 -9.82
N ALA A 32 10.68 5.14 -10.27
CA ALA A 32 11.35 4.69 -11.51
C ALA A 32 11.69 3.18 -11.51
N THR A 33 11.87 2.60 -10.33
CA THR A 33 12.05 1.15 -10.11
C THR A 33 10.82 0.33 -10.50
N ALA A 34 9.61 0.87 -10.40
CA ALA A 34 8.39 0.14 -10.76
C ALA A 34 8.16 -0.01 -12.28
N LEU A 35 8.95 0.69 -13.10
CA LEU A 35 8.82 0.70 -14.56
C LEU A 35 9.94 -0.07 -15.28
N LYS A 36 10.95 -0.57 -14.56
CA LYS A 36 12.06 -1.29 -15.16
C LYS A 36 11.76 -2.78 -15.31
N GLU A 37 12.00 -3.34 -16.49
CA GLU A 37 11.92 -4.78 -16.77
C GLU A 37 12.93 -5.64 -15.96
N GLU A 38 13.90 -4.99 -15.30
CA GLU A 38 14.86 -5.62 -14.38
C GLU A 38 14.20 -6.13 -13.09
N ASP A 39 12.94 -5.79 -12.84
CA ASP A 39 12.20 -6.15 -11.63
C ASP A 39 11.83 -7.64 -11.53
N ASN A 40 11.87 -8.40 -12.62
CA ASN A 40 11.66 -9.85 -12.55
C ASN A 40 12.77 -10.54 -11.75
N GLY A 41 13.99 -10.02 -11.78
CA GLY A 41 15.10 -10.50 -10.95
C GLY A 41 14.84 -10.22 -9.46
N ALA A 42 14.40 -9.01 -9.12
CA ALA A 42 14.11 -8.63 -7.74
C ALA A 42 12.92 -9.42 -7.16
N LEU A 43 11.93 -9.76 -7.98
CA LEU A 43 10.80 -10.59 -7.54
C LEU A 43 11.18 -12.07 -7.35
N MET A 44 12.06 -12.61 -8.20
CA MET A 44 12.56 -13.98 -8.02
C MET A 44 13.41 -14.09 -6.75
N THR A 45 14.16 -13.03 -6.41
CA THR A 45 14.94 -12.96 -5.16
C THR A 45 14.13 -12.51 -3.95
N LEU A 46 12.87 -12.03 -4.14
CA LEU A 46 11.98 -11.60 -3.05
C LEU A 46 11.79 -12.71 -2.02
N ARG A 47 11.38 -13.88 -2.49
CA ARG A 47 11.17 -15.06 -1.65
C ARG A 47 12.44 -15.44 -0.88
N GLU A 48 13.55 -15.53 -1.58
CA GLU A 48 14.85 -15.90 -0.98
C GLU A 48 15.28 -14.86 0.07
N SER A 49 15.19 -13.58 -0.24
CA SER A 49 15.53 -12.49 0.68
C SER A 49 14.64 -12.48 1.94
N MET A 50 13.37 -12.82 1.79
CA MET A 50 12.45 -12.91 2.93
C MET A 50 12.76 -14.15 3.79
N LEU A 51 13.05 -15.30 3.19
CA LEU A 51 13.39 -16.55 3.90
C LEU A 51 14.73 -16.43 4.65
N GLU A 52 15.69 -15.65 4.17
CA GLU A 52 16.93 -15.37 4.86
C GLU A 52 16.73 -14.60 6.19
N SER A 53 15.67 -13.81 6.27
CA SER A 53 15.43 -12.90 7.40
C SER A 53 14.30 -13.36 8.32
N ILE A 54 13.39 -14.20 7.84
CA ILE A 54 12.18 -14.61 8.56
C ILE A 54 12.14 -16.14 8.60
N TYR A 55 12.25 -16.69 9.80
CA TYR A 55 12.29 -18.13 10.01
C TYR A 55 10.92 -18.68 10.39
N GLY A 56 10.58 -19.86 9.84
CA GLY A 56 9.38 -20.61 10.23
C GLY A 56 8.06 -20.01 9.71
N GLN A 57 8.11 -19.12 8.70
CA GLN A 57 6.94 -18.50 8.07
C GLN A 57 6.91 -18.74 6.55
N ASP A 58 7.47 -19.83 6.09
CA ASP A 58 7.67 -20.14 4.67
C ASP A 58 6.36 -20.02 3.88
N LYS A 59 5.26 -20.58 4.41
CA LYS A 59 3.95 -20.51 3.78
C LYS A 59 3.43 -19.08 3.64
N ALA A 60 3.58 -18.27 4.69
CA ALA A 60 3.16 -16.88 4.63
C ALA A 60 4.02 -16.07 3.62
N ILE A 61 5.31 -16.37 3.52
CA ILE A 61 6.23 -15.77 2.55
C ILE A 61 5.83 -16.17 1.13
N ASP A 62 5.50 -17.44 0.89
CA ASP A 62 5.04 -17.92 -0.41
C ASP A 62 3.76 -17.19 -0.86
N GLU A 63 2.74 -17.09 -0.01
CA GLU A 63 1.48 -16.38 -0.26
C GLU A 63 1.72 -14.88 -0.58
N VAL A 64 2.59 -14.21 0.20
CA VAL A 64 2.96 -12.82 -0.04
C VAL A 64 3.64 -12.65 -1.38
N THR A 65 4.60 -13.52 -1.69
CA THR A 65 5.37 -13.46 -2.93
C THR A 65 4.47 -13.68 -4.14
N GLU A 66 3.57 -14.66 -4.07
CA GLU A 66 2.60 -14.94 -5.12
C GLU A 66 1.65 -13.74 -5.35
N ALA A 67 1.10 -13.16 -4.28
CA ALA A 67 0.23 -11.99 -4.37
C ALA A 67 0.93 -10.79 -5.02
N VAL A 68 2.18 -10.53 -4.64
CA VAL A 68 2.97 -9.45 -5.24
C VAL A 68 3.31 -9.72 -6.69
N MET A 69 3.63 -10.96 -7.06
CA MET A 69 3.88 -11.34 -8.45
C MET A 69 2.65 -11.15 -9.32
N MET A 70 1.46 -11.60 -8.86
CA MET A 70 0.20 -11.39 -9.56
C MET A 70 -0.11 -9.91 -9.77
N ALA A 71 0.09 -9.10 -8.72
CA ALA A 71 -0.12 -7.66 -8.77
C ALA A 71 0.79 -6.99 -9.81
N LYS A 72 2.09 -7.32 -9.83
CA LYS A 72 3.04 -6.78 -10.80
C LYS A 72 2.80 -7.27 -12.22
N ALA A 73 2.26 -8.47 -12.39
CA ALA A 73 1.85 -9.00 -13.69
C ALA A 73 0.57 -8.32 -14.25
N GLY A 74 -0.05 -7.40 -13.50
CA GLY A 74 -1.30 -6.75 -13.91
C GLY A 74 -2.52 -7.66 -13.88
N LEU A 75 -2.48 -8.74 -13.10
CA LEU A 75 -3.57 -9.71 -12.96
C LEU A 75 -4.54 -9.36 -11.83
N THR A 76 -4.42 -8.15 -11.27
CA THR A 76 -5.31 -7.60 -10.25
C THR A 76 -6.43 -6.78 -10.89
N GLU A 77 -7.57 -6.69 -10.20
CA GLU A 77 -8.68 -5.84 -10.62
C GLU A 77 -8.30 -4.36 -10.47
N ASP A 78 -8.70 -3.53 -11.45
CA ASP A 78 -8.31 -2.09 -11.50
C ASP A 78 -8.83 -1.24 -10.33
N ASP A 79 -9.86 -1.71 -9.63
CA ASP A 79 -10.51 -1.01 -8.52
C ASP A 79 -10.23 -1.63 -7.16
N LYS A 80 -9.21 -2.49 -7.06
CA LYS A 80 -8.75 -3.09 -5.79
C LYS A 80 -7.32 -2.69 -5.45
N PRO A 81 -6.91 -2.77 -4.16
CA PRO A 81 -5.50 -2.67 -3.77
C PRO A 81 -4.65 -3.71 -4.50
N LEU A 82 -3.35 -3.45 -4.63
CA LEU A 82 -2.41 -4.41 -5.25
C LEU A 82 -2.50 -5.80 -4.62
N ALA A 83 -2.56 -5.85 -3.30
CA ALA A 83 -2.80 -7.06 -2.53
C ALA A 83 -3.43 -6.67 -1.18
N SER A 84 -4.23 -7.58 -0.62
CA SER A 84 -4.81 -7.46 0.72
C SER A 84 -4.58 -8.76 1.46
N LEU A 85 -3.74 -8.72 2.50
CA LEU A 85 -3.25 -9.88 3.23
C LEU A 85 -3.61 -9.77 4.71
N LEU A 86 -4.10 -10.87 5.29
CA LEU A 86 -4.36 -10.96 6.73
C LEU A 86 -3.45 -12.02 7.35
N PHE A 87 -2.56 -11.60 8.25
CA PHE A 87 -1.69 -12.48 9.01
C PHE A 87 -2.28 -12.76 10.37
N VAL A 88 -2.64 -14.00 10.60
CA VAL A 88 -3.23 -14.47 11.86
C VAL A 88 -2.25 -15.39 12.57
N GLY A 89 -2.08 -15.22 13.87
CA GLY A 89 -1.21 -16.08 14.68
C GLY A 89 -0.80 -15.43 16.00
N PRO A 90 -0.10 -16.17 16.88
CA PRO A 90 0.33 -15.67 18.18
C PRO A 90 1.28 -14.47 18.06
N THR A 91 1.41 -13.73 19.15
CA THR A 91 2.36 -12.60 19.23
C THR A 91 3.80 -13.12 19.11
N GLY A 92 4.66 -12.36 18.44
CA GLY A 92 6.09 -12.67 18.36
C GLY A 92 6.51 -13.61 17.24
N VAL A 93 5.59 -14.10 16.40
CA VAL A 93 5.91 -14.99 15.26
C VAL A 93 6.42 -14.26 14.01
N GLY A 94 6.61 -12.96 14.04
CA GLY A 94 7.21 -12.19 12.94
C GLY A 94 6.23 -11.56 11.95
N LYS A 95 4.91 -11.51 12.25
CA LYS A 95 3.91 -10.91 11.34
C LYS A 95 4.27 -9.49 10.87
N THR A 96 4.65 -8.63 11.80
CA THR A 96 5.06 -7.24 11.51
C THR A 96 6.39 -7.20 10.74
N GLU A 97 7.30 -8.14 10.99
CA GLU A 97 8.58 -8.21 10.30
C GLU A 97 8.42 -8.59 8.83
N VAL A 98 7.44 -9.44 8.49
CA VAL A 98 7.10 -9.74 7.08
C VAL A 98 6.76 -8.46 6.31
N ALA A 99 5.92 -7.58 6.89
CA ALA A 99 5.56 -6.31 6.25
C ALA A 99 6.77 -5.39 6.07
N ARG A 100 7.67 -5.33 7.08
CA ARG A 100 8.89 -4.52 7.03
C ARG A 100 9.85 -5.01 5.95
N MET A 101 10.09 -6.31 5.90
CA MET A 101 10.97 -6.92 4.89
C MET A 101 10.41 -6.74 3.48
N LEU A 102 9.08 -6.92 3.31
CA LEU A 102 8.42 -6.70 2.04
C LEU A 102 8.64 -5.27 1.53
N SER A 103 8.41 -4.26 2.39
CA SER A 103 8.62 -2.86 2.01
C SER A 103 10.08 -2.59 1.63
N LYS A 104 11.04 -3.17 2.36
CA LYS A 104 12.47 -3.04 2.10
C LYS A 104 12.87 -3.65 0.76
N VAL A 105 12.43 -4.88 0.47
CA VAL A 105 12.78 -5.58 -0.78
C VAL A 105 12.12 -4.91 -1.98
N LEU A 106 10.87 -4.46 -1.85
CA LEU A 106 10.18 -3.73 -2.92
C LEU A 106 10.68 -2.28 -3.09
N GLY A 107 11.48 -1.76 -2.16
CA GLY A 107 11.95 -0.38 -2.20
C GLY A 107 10.83 0.66 -2.03
N VAL A 108 9.74 0.29 -1.34
CA VAL A 108 8.60 1.18 -1.06
C VAL A 108 8.53 1.52 0.42
N GLU A 109 7.84 2.60 0.76
CA GLU A 109 7.69 3.03 2.16
C GLU A 109 6.74 2.10 2.92
N LEU A 110 7.04 1.88 4.21
CA LEU A 110 6.13 1.22 5.15
C LEU A 110 5.34 2.26 5.94
N VAL A 111 4.04 2.28 5.72
CA VAL A 111 3.10 3.09 6.50
C VAL A 111 2.44 2.17 7.53
N ARG A 112 2.61 2.45 8.82
CA ARG A 112 2.11 1.60 9.91
C ARG A 112 1.13 2.36 10.78
N PHE A 113 0.02 1.69 11.10
CA PHE A 113 -0.93 2.09 12.13
C PHE A 113 -1.14 0.95 13.12
N ASP A 114 -1.01 1.25 14.40
CA ASP A 114 -1.32 0.32 15.49
C ASP A 114 -2.81 0.48 15.85
N MET A 115 -3.61 -0.55 15.58
CA MET A 115 -5.05 -0.50 15.78
C MET A 115 -5.45 -0.48 17.26
N SER A 116 -4.53 -0.78 18.17
CA SER A 116 -4.77 -0.61 19.62
C SER A 116 -4.97 0.85 20.03
N GLU A 117 -4.51 1.81 19.21
CA GLU A 117 -4.74 3.25 19.42
C GLU A 117 -6.11 3.70 18.93
N TYR A 118 -6.84 2.84 18.20
CA TYR A 118 -8.13 3.16 17.54
C TYR A 118 -9.28 2.27 18.05
N THR A 119 -9.29 2.01 19.34
CA THR A 119 -10.31 1.20 20.02
C THR A 119 -11.62 1.96 20.25
N GLU A 120 -11.53 3.28 20.36
CA GLU A 120 -12.65 4.15 20.67
C GLU A 120 -13.17 4.88 19.42
N LYS A 121 -14.46 5.13 19.35
CA LYS A 121 -15.10 5.80 18.23
C LYS A 121 -14.47 7.15 17.87
N HIS A 122 -14.08 7.94 18.87
CA HIS A 122 -13.43 9.23 18.64
C HIS A 122 -12.02 9.08 18.02
N ALA A 123 -11.35 7.96 18.27
CA ALA A 123 -10.05 7.69 17.66
C ALA A 123 -10.19 7.34 16.15
N VAL A 124 -11.30 6.72 15.75
CA VAL A 124 -11.60 6.47 14.33
C VAL A 124 -11.66 7.77 13.53
N ALA A 125 -12.22 8.84 14.12
CA ALA A 125 -12.23 10.16 13.48
C ALA A 125 -10.82 10.71 13.18
N LYS A 126 -9.79 10.30 13.89
CA LYS A 126 -8.40 10.67 13.56
C LYS A 126 -7.91 10.01 12.28
N LEU A 127 -8.38 8.80 11.94
CA LEU A 127 -7.97 8.10 10.73
C LEU A 127 -8.60 8.69 9.46
N ILE A 128 -9.88 9.07 9.50
CA ILE A 128 -10.64 9.53 8.34
C ILE A 128 -11.04 11.00 8.43
N GLY A 129 -10.62 11.70 9.47
CA GLY A 129 -10.99 13.10 9.74
C GLY A 129 -12.24 13.22 10.63
N SER A 130 -12.34 14.31 11.34
CA SER A 130 -13.52 14.66 12.15
C SER A 130 -14.64 15.21 11.25
N PRO A 131 -15.92 14.96 11.59
CA PRO A 131 -17.04 15.60 10.89
C PRO A 131 -17.00 17.13 11.00
N ALA A 132 -17.62 17.81 10.04
CA ALA A 132 -17.72 19.28 10.04
C ALA A 132 -18.36 19.79 11.35
N GLY A 133 -17.74 20.79 11.97
CA GLY A 133 -18.19 21.38 13.24
C GLY A 133 -17.60 20.73 14.49
N TYR A 134 -16.80 19.68 14.38
CA TYR A 134 -16.09 19.08 15.49
C TYR A 134 -14.63 19.53 15.54
N VAL A 135 -14.03 19.51 16.75
CA VAL A 135 -12.61 19.81 16.95
C VAL A 135 -11.77 18.81 16.13
N GLY A 136 -10.74 19.32 15.42
CA GLY A 136 -9.88 18.50 14.55
C GLY A 136 -10.42 18.30 13.14
N TYR A 137 -11.48 18.96 12.72
CA TYR A 137 -11.99 18.89 11.34
C TYR A 137 -10.93 19.35 10.31
N GLU A 138 -10.14 20.38 10.66
CA GLU A 138 -9.09 20.91 9.77
C GLU A 138 -7.85 20.00 9.65
N ASP A 139 -7.64 19.10 10.61
CA ASP A 139 -6.47 18.21 10.66
C ASP A 139 -6.51 17.10 9.60
N GLY A 140 -7.68 16.82 9.00
CA GLY A 140 -7.84 15.75 8.00
C GLY A 140 -7.83 14.35 8.61
N GLY A 141 -7.72 13.36 7.76
CA GLY A 141 -7.62 11.96 8.17
C GLY A 141 -6.18 11.46 8.07
N LEU A 142 -5.63 10.94 9.15
CA LEU A 142 -4.25 10.44 9.20
C LEU A 142 -3.99 9.36 8.14
N LEU A 143 -4.95 8.44 7.95
CA LEU A 143 -4.84 7.36 6.98
C LEU A 143 -4.90 7.91 5.54
N THR A 144 -5.88 8.75 5.24
CA THR A 144 -6.04 9.32 3.90
C THR A 144 -4.88 10.22 3.53
N ASP A 145 -4.38 11.02 4.46
CA ASP A 145 -3.24 11.91 4.24
C ASP A 145 -1.94 11.12 4.05
N ALA A 146 -1.72 10.04 4.82
CA ALA A 146 -0.56 9.17 4.66
C ALA A 146 -0.53 8.52 3.26
N ILE A 147 -1.66 7.98 2.79
CA ILE A 147 -1.74 7.35 1.47
C ILE A 147 -1.64 8.38 0.33
N ARG A 148 -2.20 9.57 0.50
CA ARG A 148 -2.05 10.66 -0.50
C ARG A 148 -0.61 11.12 -0.62
N LYS A 149 0.13 11.16 0.49
CA LYS A 149 1.55 11.48 0.52
C LYS A 149 2.39 10.36 -0.10
N THR A 150 2.05 9.11 0.18
CA THR A 150 2.80 7.92 -0.24
C THR A 150 1.84 6.91 -0.88
N PRO A 151 1.40 7.14 -2.13
CA PRO A 151 0.40 6.30 -2.78
C PRO A 151 0.90 4.92 -3.19
N ASN A 152 2.21 4.70 -3.20
CA ASN A 152 2.86 3.43 -3.47
C ASN A 152 3.61 2.99 -2.20
N CYS A 153 2.96 2.18 -1.37
CA CYS A 153 3.50 1.77 -0.07
C CYS A 153 2.97 0.40 0.36
N VAL A 154 3.62 -0.16 1.36
CA VAL A 154 3.05 -1.24 2.19
C VAL A 154 2.32 -0.58 3.36
N LEU A 155 1.02 -0.74 3.44
CA LEU A 155 0.19 -0.28 4.56
C LEU A 155 0.00 -1.42 5.56
N LEU A 156 0.56 -1.27 6.74
CA LEU A 156 0.43 -2.22 7.83
C LEU A 156 -0.57 -1.72 8.88
N LEU A 157 -1.64 -2.47 9.10
CA LEU A 157 -2.59 -2.29 10.19
C LEU A 157 -2.36 -3.38 11.23
N ASP A 158 -1.68 -3.03 12.30
CA ASP A 158 -1.25 -3.98 13.32
C ASP A 158 -2.36 -4.17 14.37
N GLU A 159 -2.58 -5.43 14.80
CA GLU A 159 -3.57 -5.81 15.83
C GLU A 159 -5.02 -5.40 15.49
N ILE A 160 -5.47 -5.74 14.29
CA ILE A 160 -6.78 -5.31 13.76
C ILE A 160 -7.96 -5.72 14.65
N GLU A 161 -7.85 -6.80 15.43
CA GLU A 161 -8.87 -7.27 16.37
C GLU A 161 -9.16 -6.28 17.51
N LYS A 162 -8.25 -5.33 17.77
CA LYS A 162 -8.42 -4.29 18.80
C LYS A 162 -9.14 -3.06 18.27
N ALA A 163 -9.26 -2.93 16.95
CA ALA A 163 -9.87 -1.78 16.31
C ALA A 163 -11.37 -1.66 16.65
N HIS A 164 -11.85 -0.42 16.72
CA HIS A 164 -13.30 -0.16 16.76
C HIS A 164 -13.98 -0.71 15.50
N SER A 165 -15.23 -1.18 15.64
CA SER A 165 -15.99 -1.81 14.54
C SER A 165 -16.13 -0.91 13.29
N ASP A 166 -16.17 0.40 13.45
CA ASP A 166 -16.26 1.34 12.31
C ASP A 166 -15.03 1.26 11.38
N ILE A 167 -13.86 0.82 11.90
CA ILE A 167 -12.65 0.63 11.09
C ILE A 167 -12.84 -0.52 10.10
N TYR A 168 -13.55 -1.59 10.48
CA TYR A 168 -13.82 -2.69 9.55
C TYR A 168 -14.63 -2.22 8.32
N ASN A 169 -15.58 -1.28 8.51
CA ASN A 169 -16.33 -0.71 7.39
C ASN A 169 -15.44 0.12 6.45
N ILE A 170 -14.47 0.86 7.03
CA ILE A 170 -13.47 1.61 6.26
C ILE A 170 -12.61 0.66 5.45
N LEU A 171 -12.15 -0.44 6.07
CA LEU A 171 -11.31 -1.43 5.41
C LEU A 171 -12.04 -2.17 4.28
N LEU A 172 -13.31 -2.53 4.49
CA LEU A 172 -14.13 -3.13 3.44
C LEU A 172 -14.24 -2.19 2.24
N GLN A 173 -14.47 -0.90 2.46
CA GLN A 173 -14.49 0.08 1.38
C GLN A 173 -13.15 0.18 0.64
N VAL A 174 -12.04 0.14 1.36
CA VAL A 174 -10.69 0.15 0.76
C VAL A 174 -10.45 -1.12 -0.06
N MET A 175 -10.80 -2.29 0.46
CA MET A 175 -10.59 -3.57 -0.21
C MET A 175 -11.47 -3.74 -1.45
N ASP A 176 -12.70 -3.18 -1.44
CA ASP A 176 -13.65 -3.34 -2.53
C ASP A 176 -13.46 -2.31 -3.66
N TYR A 177 -13.01 -1.11 -3.32
CA TYR A 177 -12.97 0.02 -4.28
C TYR A 177 -11.61 0.70 -4.39
N ALA A 178 -10.61 0.28 -3.62
CA ALA A 178 -9.29 0.90 -3.52
C ALA A 178 -9.33 2.43 -3.34
N ARG A 179 -10.36 2.94 -2.71
CA ARG A 179 -10.58 4.39 -2.51
C ARG A 179 -11.19 4.65 -1.15
N LEU A 180 -10.70 5.70 -0.52
CA LEU A 180 -11.26 6.21 0.72
C LEU A 180 -11.40 7.73 0.60
N THR A 181 -12.55 8.26 1.01
CA THR A 181 -12.79 9.70 1.05
C THR A 181 -12.85 10.12 2.51
N ASP A 182 -12.07 11.10 2.89
CA ASP A 182 -12.10 11.66 4.23
C ASP A 182 -13.31 12.59 4.43
N ASN A 183 -13.53 13.03 5.66
CA ASN A 183 -14.66 13.90 5.99
C ASN A 183 -14.54 15.32 5.41
N ARG A 184 -13.39 15.69 4.81
CA ARG A 184 -13.19 16.92 4.03
C ARG A 184 -13.45 16.73 2.54
N GLY A 185 -13.87 15.54 2.12
CA GLY A 185 -14.06 15.19 0.71
C GLY A 185 -12.77 14.90 -0.06
N GLN A 186 -11.62 14.79 0.64
CA GLN A 186 -10.35 14.44 0.03
C GLN A 186 -10.30 12.93 -0.21
N LYS A 187 -9.93 12.55 -1.43
CA LYS A 187 -9.85 11.14 -1.85
C LYS A 187 -8.41 10.62 -1.72
N ALA A 188 -8.26 9.44 -1.17
CA ALA A 188 -7.02 8.67 -1.19
C ALA A 188 -7.20 7.45 -2.10
N ASP A 189 -6.17 7.15 -2.89
CA ASP A 189 -6.14 6.05 -3.86
C ASP A 189 -5.23 4.93 -3.34
N PHE A 190 -5.81 3.75 -3.17
CA PHE A 190 -5.15 2.57 -2.61
C PHE A 190 -4.78 1.53 -3.69
N ARG A 191 -4.97 1.81 -4.98
CA ARG A 191 -4.70 0.84 -6.07
C ARG A 191 -3.25 0.38 -6.14
N ASN A 192 -2.31 1.19 -5.66
CA ASN A 192 -0.88 0.85 -5.61
C ASN A 192 -0.40 0.51 -4.20
N VAL A 193 -1.32 0.21 -3.29
CA VAL A 193 -1.03 -0.14 -1.90
C VAL A 193 -1.09 -1.64 -1.70
N ILE A 194 -0.10 -2.19 -1.01
CA ILE A 194 -0.15 -3.54 -0.46
C ILE A 194 -0.65 -3.41 0.98
N LEU A 195 -1.89 -3.83 1.20
CA LEU A 195 -2.54 -3.80 2.51
C LEU A 195 -2.19 -5.08 3.29
N ILE A 196 -1.55 -4.92 4.43
CA ILE A 196 -1.25 -6.01 5.37
C ILE A 196 -1.95 -5.71 6.69
N MET A 197 -2.76 -6.64 7.13
CA MET A 197 -3.40 -6.62 8.44
C MET A 197 -2.82 -7.74 9.29
N THR A 198 -2.56 -7.48 10.57
CA THR A 198 -2.15 -8.51 11.52
C THR A 198 -3.21 -8.72 12.58
N SER A 199 -3.36 -9.95 13.04
CA SER A 199 -4.24 -10.28 14.15
C SER A 199 -3.63 -11.36 15.05
N ASN A 200 -3.89 -11.23 16.34
CA ASN A 200 -3.61 -12.27 17.34
C ASN A 200 -4.85 -13.12 17.65
N ALA A 201 -5.99 -12.86 16.97
CA ALA A 201 -7.19 -13.67 17.10
C ALA A 201 -6.90 -15.12 16.69
N GLY A 202 -7.46 -16.09 17.42
CA GLY A 202 -7.25 -17.51 17.12
C GLY A 202 -5.88 -18.08 17.54
N ALA A 203 -5.02 -17.31 18.20
CA ALA A 203 -3.73 -17.80 18.73
C ALA A 203 -3.88 -19.04 19.64
N GLN A 204 -5.05 -19.23 20.25
CA GLN A 204 -5.39 -20.38 21.12
C GLN A 204 -5.60 -21.68 20.32
N PHE A 205 -5.81 -21.58 19.00
CA PHE A 205 -6.05 -22.75 18.13
C PHE A 205 -4.82 -23.14 17.32
N ALA A 206 -3.74 -22.36 17.41
CA ALA A 206 -2.49 -22.57 16.67
C ALA A 206 -1.38 -23.24 17.52
N ALA A 207 -1.72 -23.70 18.73
CA ALA A 207 -0.80 -24.36 19.65
C ALA A 207 -0.81 -25.89 19.47
#